data_517711f47591072d5c1b6c6bf176012c
#
_entry.id   517711f47591072d5c1b6c6bf176012c
#
_cell.length_a   1.000
_cell.length_b   1.000
_cell.length_c   1.000
_cell.angle_alpha   90.00
_cell.angle_beta   90.00
_cell.angle_gamma   90.00
#
_symmetry.space_group_name_H-M   'P 1'
#
loop_
_entity.id
_entity.type
_entity.pdbx_description
1 polymer ?
#
loop_
_entity_poly.entity_id
_entity_poly.type
_entity_poly.pdbx_seq_one_letter_code
_entity_poly.pdbx_strand_id
1 'polypeptide(L)'
;MEGFMIGCNFWDSKSGTDMWINFDEESLAHDLDALSNSGIRYMRCFPNWRDFQPVIKLRAWSGNFKEYRLIGDRFPENEYFIEPVMIERFRKFALMAHERNIKLIVSVLTGWMSGRLFYPPALEGKNLISDNEALMFEEKFVRGFVLYTKDLPNIEMWDLGNECNCLGKTDNPAESYLWTATIRNAILASDNSRKISSGMHSLRFEENQPWSAREQGLLTDMLTPHPYPSPTVGGDVDVANRLRTSMIPTAQCEYYAGLSGRPVMIQEEGTFSDMLINREGAADFARVNICSSYANGFKGYLWWCSHEHLKLNKPPYTWSMIERELGLLDLDRNPKPVGDELKRLGNIIDELPELSEKVRDSVIVLSHDQEQWPIATTSFILAKRAGLTPSIASCNREIPQAPLYILPSLTGWASLHKEAYDTLIERVYDGATLLITVQSGLICEFEKVTGLRSNGMSAGGKGTINIDGKVLPFEYSKKFHLSSLSAKVLASDEDGNVVFAENTLGKGKIYFLGFPLESFVWSRQGAYEPEMPQYHIIYEKAAHEIIDAKPMRCLNPDISLTLHPDGDGFHAVAVNYMSETENAEVSLADGWKFEPIFGDFSAVERCSMAVGRLVRK
;
A
#
# COMPACT_ATOMS: atom_id res chain seq x y z
N MET A 1 0.92 10.20 -17.17
CA MET A 1 0.29 10.80 -15.98
C MET A 1 1.26 11.84 -15.48
N GLU A 2 0.90 13.07 -15.62
CA GLU A 2 1.66 14.21 -15.12
C GLU A 2 1.05 14.63 -13.77
N GLY A 3 1.89 14.75 -12.73
CA GLY A 3 1.52 15.23 -11.42
C GLY A 3 1.02 14.16 -10.43
N PHE A 4 0.82 14.60 -9.19
CA PHE A 4 0.34 13.81 -8.06
C PHE A 4 -1.20 13.88 -7.97
N MET A 5 -1.88 12.73 -7.90
CA MET A 5 -3.33 12.66 -7.89
C MET A 5 -3.88 12.75 -6.46
N ILE A 6 -4.65 13.81 -6.16
CA ILE A 6 -5.41 13.93 -4.90
C ILE A 6 -6.89 13.97 -5.22
N GLY A 7 -7.68 13.14 -4.54
CA GLY A 7 -9.11 13.09 -4.79
C GLY A 7 -9.86 12.15 -3.85
N CYS A 8 -10.98 11.64 -4.32
CA CYS A 8 -11.84 10.74 -3.56
C CYS A 8 -12.51 9.68 -4.41
N ASN A 9 -13.07 8.69 -3.74
CA ASN A 9 -13.99 7.72 -4.31
C ASN A 9 -15.40 8.31 -4.28
N PHE A 10 -16.19 8.11 -5.33
CA PHE A 10 -17.44 8.81 -5.52
C PHE A 10 -18.66 7.89 -5.55
N TRP A 11 -19.58 8.17 -4.65
CA TRP A 11 -20.99 7.83 -4.72
C TRP A 11 -21.82 9.09 -4.45
N ASP A 12 -22.97 9.24 -5.14
CA ASP A 12 -23.81 10.42 -4.94
C ASP A 12 -24.39 10.47 -3.51
N SER A 13 -24.66 11.66 -3.03
CA SER A 13 -25.17 11.89 -1.68
C SER A 13 -26.59 11.36 -1.47
N LYS A 14 -27.41 11.28 -2.54
CA LYS A 14 -28.84 10.98 -2.49
C LYS A 14 -29.13 9.48 -2.55
N SER A 15 -28.38 8.73 -3.33
CA SER A 15 -28.68 7.35 -3.71
C SER A 15 -27.54 6.38 -3.43
N GLY A 16 -26.31 6.86 -3.18
CA GLY A 16 -25.16 6.01 -2.94
C GLY A 16 -24.98 4.97 -4.06
N THR A 17 -24.84 3.70 -3.70
CA THR A 17 -24.61 2.61 -4.67
C THR A 17 -25.74 2.40 -5.69
N ASP A 18 -26.93 2.99 -5.50
CA ASP A 18 -28.03 2.93 -6.46
C ASP A 18 -28.15 4.19 -7.33
N MET A 19 -27.11 5.04 -7.38
CA MET A 19 -27.13 6.31 -8.14
C MET A 19 -27.47 6.13 -9.61
N TRP A 20 -27.07 5.02 -10.22
CA TRP A 20 -27.29 4.77 -11.65
C TRP A 20 -28.76 4.47 -11.96
N ILE A 21 -29.46 3.72 -11.10
CA ILE A 21 -30.89 3.43 -11.27
C ILE A 21 -31.77 4.59 -10.82
N ASN A 22 -31.34 5.36 -9.81
CA ASN A 22 -32.03 6.54 -9.28
C ASN A 22 -31.34 7.84 -9.70
N PHE A 23 -30.93 7.93 -10.95
CA PHE A 23 -30.13 9.03 -11.47
C PHE A 23 -30.88 10.38 -11.36
N ASP A 24 -30.28 11.32 -10.61
CA ASP A 24 -30.82 12.64 -10.35
C ASP A 24 -29.78 13.70 -10.71
N GLU A 25 -29.96 14.35 -11.86
CA GLU A 25 -29.00 15.31 -12.40
C GLU A 25 -28.81 16.55 -11.54
N GLU A 26 -29.90 17.07 -10.96
CA GLU A 26 -29.82 18.26 -10.11
C GLU A 26 -29.04 17.99 -8.84
N SER A 27 -29.35 16.89 -8.14
CA SER A 27 -28.59 16.47 -6.96
C SER A 27 -27.14 16.20 -7.30
N LEU A 28 -26.88 15.53 -8.42
CA LEU A 28 -25.52 15.20 -8.88
C LEU A 28 -24.72 16.46 -9.22
N ALA A 29 -25.34 17.47 -9.85
CA ALA A 29 -24.69 18.74 -10.12
C ALA A 29 -24.23 19.43 -8.84
N HIS A 30 -25.08 19.45 -7.80
CA HIS A 30 -24.73 20.02 -6.50
C HIS A 30 -23.60 19.25 -5.80
N ASP A 31 -23.59 17.90 -5.91
CA ASP A 31 -22.52 17.07 -5.36
C ASP A 31 -21.18 17.38 -6.04
N LEU A 32 -21.17 17.44 -7.36
CA LEU A 32 -19.96 17.74 -8.15
C LEU A 32 -19.48 19.19 -7.94
N ASP A 33 -20.39 20.16 -7.77
CA ASP A 33 -20.05 21.56 -7.44
C ASP A 33 -19.37 21.63 -6.08
N ALA A 34 -19.91 20.94 -5.07
CA ALA A 34 -19.35 20.92 -3.73
C ALA A 34 -17.95 20.27 -3.71
N LEU A 35 -17.75 19.16 -4.43
CA LEU A 35 -16.45 18.49 -4.54
C LEU A 35 -15.42 19.35 -5.27
N SER A 36 -15.79 19.96 -6.40
CA SER A 36 -14.91 20.88 -7.13
C SER A 36 -14.51 22.09 -6.29
N ASN A 37 -15.48 22.70 -5.57
CA ASN A 37 -15.22 23.80 -4.65
C ASN A 37 -14.31 23.38 -3.47
N SER A 38 -14.36 22.11 -3.08
CA SER A 38 -13.45 21.51 -2.08
C SER A 38 -12.11 21.07 -2.69
N GLY A 39 -11.79 21.47 -3.93
CA GLY A 39 -10.49 21.24 -4.56
C GLY A 39 -10.27 19.81 -5.06
N ILE A 40 -11.30 18.99 -5.13
CA ILE A 40 -11.21 17.62 -5.66
C ILE A 40 -11.05 17.67 -7.18
N ARG A 41 -9.92 17.11 -7.66
CA ARG A 41 -9.56 17.08 -9.09
C ARG A 41 -9.59 15.68 -9.69
N TYR A 42 -9.49 14.65 -8.86
CA TYR A 42 -9.57 13.25 -9.28
C TYR A 42 -10.68 12.54 -8.52
N MET A 43 -11.42 11.74 -9.24
CA MET A 43 -12.57 11.03 -8.68
C MET A 43 -12.60 9.61 -9.23
N ARG A 44 -12.57 8.61 -8.33
CA ARG A 44 -12.79 7.22 -8.72
C ARG A 44 -14.27 6.91 -8.67
N CYS A 45 -14.83 6.38 -9.76
CA CYS A 45 -16.27 6.14 -9.92
C CYS A 45 -16.57 4.70 -10.33
N PHE A 46 -17.79 4.24 -10.08
CA PHE A 46 -18.17 2.84 -10.02
C PHE A 46 -19.43 2.54 -10.84
N PRO A 47 -19.31 2.13 -12.10
CA PRO A 47 -20.46 1.62 -12.86
C PRO A 47 -20.83 0.21 -12.37
N ASN A 48 -21.90 0.10 -11.56
CA ASN A 48 -22.34 -1.19 -11.03
C ASN A 48 -22.67 -2.17 -12.15
N TRP A 49 -21.97 -3.29 -12.20
CA TRP A 49 -22.16 -4.31 -13.23
C TRP A 49 -23.61 -4.77 -13.38
N ARG A 50 -24.30 -5.05 -12.26
CA ARG A 50 -25.72 -5.41 -12.25
C ARG A 50 -26.62 -4.42 -12.98
N ASP A 51 -26.36 -3.12 -12.82
CA ASP A 51 -27.25 -2.07 -13.34
C ASP A 51 -26.98 -1.80 -14.82
N PHE A 52 -25.73 -1.88 -15.23
CA PHE A 52 -25.31 -1.64 -16.62
C PHE A 52 -25.50 -2.86 -17.53
N GLN A 53 -25.50 -4.08 -16.99
CA GLN A 53 -25.69 -5.32 -17.75
C GLN A 53 -26.73 -6.21 -17.04
N PRO A 54 -28.02 -5.82 -17.00
CA PRO A 54 -29.06 -6.47 -16.22
C PRO A 54 -29.60 -7.73 -16.92
N VAL A 55 -28.73 -8.72 -17.15
CA VAL A 55 -29.04 -9.95 -17.88
C VAL A 55 -29.79 -10.94 -17.00
N ILE A 56 -30.84 -11.52 -17.55
CA ILE A 56 -31.59 -12.65 -17.00
C ILE A 56 -31.45 -13.89 -17.90
N LYS A 57 -31.63 -15.06 -17.32
CA LYS A 57 -31.55 -16.35 -18.00
C LYS A 57 -32.93 -16.99 -18.06
N LEU A 58 -33.49 -17.09 -19.25
CA LEU A 58 -34.79 -17.74 -19.49
C LEU A 58 -34.56 -19.26 -19.66
N ARG A 59 -35.44 -20.04 -19.02
CA ARG A 59 -35.42 -21.50 -19.08
C ARG A 59 -36.74 -22.04 -19.66
N ALA A 60 -36.64 -23.12 -20.44
CA ALA A 60 -37.82 -23.82 -20.93
C ALA A 60 -38.51 -24.59 -19.76
N TRP A 61 -39.69 -25.11 -19.99
CA TRP A 61 -40.47 -25.87 -19.03
C TRP A 61 -39.70 -27.10 -18.45
N SER A 62 -38.76 -27.64 -19.21
CA SER A 62 -37.86 -28.72 -18.78
C SER A 62 -36.69 -28.28 -17.88
N GLY A 63 -36.60 -26.98 -17.60
CA GLY A 63 -35.45 -26.39 -16.88
C GLY A 63 -34.21 -26.11 -17.75
N ASN A 64 -34.23 -26.53 -19.02
CA ASN A 64 -33.12 -26.29 -19.94
C ASN A 64 -32.99 -24.79 -20.29
N PHE A 65 -31.72 -24.36 -20.46
CA PHE A 65 -31.45 -23.01 -20.97
C PHE A 65 -32.12 -22.77 -22.30
N LYS A 66 -32.76 -21.62 -22.44
CA LYS A 66 -33.43 -21.19 -23.67
C LYS A 66 -32.70 -20.00 -24.32
N GLU A 67 -32.60 -18.89 -23.59
CA GLU A 67 -32.00 -17.67 -24.10
C GLU A 67 -31.67 -16.68 -22.97
N TYR A 68 -30.82 -15.68 -23.30
CA TYR A 68 -30.58 -14.52 -22.43
C TYR A 68 -31.44 -13.36 -22.87
N ARG A 69 -31.91 -12.58 -21.92
CA ARG A 69 -32.68 -11.33 -22.10
C ARG A 69 -32.17 -10.28 -21.09
N LEU A 70 -32.61 -9.05 -21.29
CA LEU A 70 -32.50 -8.04 -20.22
C LEU A 70 -33.74 -8.13 -19.31
N ILE A 71 -33.63 -7.59 -18.09
CA ILE A 71 -34.74 -7.52 -17.13
C ILE A 71 -36.00 -6.96 -17.82
N GLY A 72 -37.16 -7.56 -17.50
CA GLY A 72 -38.45 -7.26 -18.18
C GLY A 72 -38.61 -7.96 -19.54
N ASP A 73 -37.88 -9.08 -19.73
CA ASP A 73 -37.95 -9.92 -20.96
C ASP A 73 -37.58 -9.19 -22.25
N ARG A 74 -36.85 -8.09 -22.16
CA ARG A 74 -36.42 -7.27 -23.30
C ARG A 74 -35.27 -7.93 -24.05
N PHE A 75 -35.28 -7.82 -25.36
CA PHE A 75 -34.13 -8.16 -26.20
C PHE A 75 -32.98 -7.16 -25.96
N PRO A 76 -31.74 -7.61 -25.91
CA PRO A 76 -30.60 -6.68 -25.86
C PRO A 76 -30.51 -5.90 -27.19
N GLU A 77 -30.23 -4.61 -27.11
CA GLU A 77 -30.03 -3.74 -28.26
C GLU A 77 -28.60 -3.80 -28.83
N ASN A 78 -27.70 -4.46 -28.12
CA ASN A 78 -26.28 -4.62 -28.51
C ASN A 78 -25.76 -5.99 -28.10
N GLU A 79 -24.65 -6.41 -28.72
CA GLU A 79 -24.03 -7.71 -28.48
C GLU A 79 -23.37 -7.86 -27.07
N TYR A 80 -23.18 -6.74 -26.37
CA TYR A 80 -22.59 -6.67 -25.03
C TYR A 80 -23.65 -6.84 -23.92
N PHE A 81 -24.93 -6.85 -24.25
CA PHE A 81 -26.03 -6.86 -23.29
C PHE A 81 -26.04 -5.66 -22.34
N ILE A 82 -25.46 -4.55 -22.76
CA ILE A 82 -25.40 -3.32 -21.95
C ILE A 82 -26.72 -2.55 -22.12
N GLU A 83 -27.21 -2.03 -21.00
CA GLU A 83 -28.39 -1.14 -20.96
C GLU A 83 -28.00 0.26 -21.47
N PRO A 84 -28.52 0.71 -22.64
CA PRO A 84 -28.12 1.98 -23.24
C PRO A 84 -28.37 3.20 -22.34
N VAL A 85 -29.46 3.21 -21.58
CA VAL A 85 -29.79 4.31 -20.65
C VAL A 85 -28.70 4.46 -19.57
N MET A 86 -28.09 3.39 -19.13
CA MET A 86 -27.00 3.47 -18.13
C MET A 86 -25.73 4.07 -18.73
N ILE A 87 -25.42 3.77 -19.99
CA ILE A 87 -24.32 4.43 -20.71
C ILE A 87 -24.59 5.93 -20.88
N GLU A 88 -25.83 6.32 -21.25
CA GLU A 88 -26.21 7.74 -21.36
C GLU A 88 -26.03 8.47 -20.01
N ARG A 89 -26.47 7.86 -18.89
CA ARG A 89 -26.30 8.41 -17.54
C ARG A 89 -24.82 8.54 -17.17
N PHE A 90 -24.02 7.53 -17.45
CA PHE A 90 -22.58 7.59 -17.21
C PHE A 90 -21.91 8.69 -18.03
N ARG A 91 -22.20 8.78 -19.32
CA ARG A 91 -21.66 9.83 -20.20
C ARG A 91 -22.04 11.22 -19.69
N LYS A 92 -23.29 11.40 -19.26
CA LYS A 92 -23.77 12.65 -18.70
C LYS A 92 -23.02 13.01 -17.41
N PHE A 93 -22.91 12.07 -16.47
CA PHE A 93 -22.12 12.22 -15.25
C PHE A 93 -20.66 12.63 -15.57
N ALA A 94 -20.02 11.94 -16.49
CA ALA A 94 -18.63 12.22 -16.86
C ALA A 94 -18.46 13.62 -17.46
N LEU A 95 -19.38 14.07 -18.33
CA LEU A 95 -19.33 15.42 -18.88
C LEU A 95 -19.60 16.49 -17.82
N MET A 96 -20.54 16.27 -16.89
CA MET A 96 -20.76 17.16 -15.74
C MET A 96 -19.51 17.30 -14.85
N ALA A 97 -18.78 16.19 -14.63
CA ALA A 97 -17.52 16.20 -13.94
C ALA A 97 -16.42 16.93 -14.73
N HIS A 98 -16.39 16.74 -16.05
CA HIS A 98 -15.46 17.44 -16.95
C HIS A 98 -15.63 18.97 -16.91
N GLU A 99 -16.86 19.46 -16.96
CA GLU A 99 -17.18 20.89 -16.84
C GLU A 99 -16.65 21.51 -15.53
N ARG A 100 -16.38 20.69 -14.51
CA ARG A 100 -15.85 21.08 -13.19
C ARG A 100 -14.36 20.76 -13.03
N ASN A 101 -13.66 20.45 -14.14
CA ASN A 101 -12.25 20.05 -14.16
C ASN A 101 -11.94 18.82 -13.31
N ILE A 102 -12.89 17.91 -13.14
CA ILE A 102 -12.69 16.65 -12.41
C ILE A 102 -12.35 15.53 -13.41
N LYS A 103 -11.23 14.89 -13.21
CA LYS A 103 -10.77 13.71 -13.94
C LYS A 103 -11.28 12.44 -13.28
N LEU A 104 -11.56 11.42 -14.08
CA LEU A 104 -12.15 10.17 -13.61
C LEU A 104 -11.17 9.00 -13.69
N ILE A 105 -11.11 8.23 -12.63
CA ILE A 105 -10.58 6.87 -12.60
C ILE A 105 -11.80 5.95 -12.57
N VAL A 106 -11.97 5.13 -13.59
CA VAL A 106 -13.20 4.35 -13.76
C VAL A 106 -12.96 2.90 -13.38
N SER A 107 -13.54 2.47 -12.25
CA SER A 107 -13.56 1.06 -11.80
C SER A 107 -14.57 0.27 -12.63
N VAL A 108 -14.14 -0.17 -13.82
CA VAL A 108 -15.03 -0.67 -14.87
C VAL A 108 -15.92 -1.81 -14.38
N LEU A 109 -15.34 -2.87 -13.79
CA LEU A 109 -16.13 -3.99 -13.28
C LEU A 109 -16.42 -3.80 -11.78
N THR A 110 -17.44 -3.03 -11.46
CA THR A 110 -17.91 -2.90 -10.08
C THR A 110 -18.95 -3.96 -9.77
N GLY A 111 -18.47 -5.16 -9.43
CA GLY A 111 -19.30 -6.30 -9.02
C GLY A 111 -19.31 -6.53 -7.51
N TRP A 112 -18.40 -5.90 -6.77
CA TRP A 112 -18.30 -5.92 -5.31
C TRP A 112 -18.19 -4.49 -4.79
N MET A 113 -18.97 -4.17 -3.74
CA MET A 113 -18.92 -2.87 -3.06
C MET A 113 -19.42 -3.00 -1.63
N SER A 114 -18.58 -2.62 -0.64
CA SER A 114 -18.97 -2.52 0.77
C SER A 114 -19.67 -3.78 1.31
N GLY A 115 -19.16 -4.96 0.99
CA GLY A 115 -19.73 -6.24 1.43
C GLY A 115 -20.91 -6.74 0.60
N ARG A 116 -21.31 -6.05 -0.48
CA ARG A 116 -22.41 -6.44 -1.35
C ARG A 116 -21.94 -6.78 -2.76
N LEU A 117 -22.50 -7.86 -3.32
CA LEU A 117 -22.30 -8.24 -4.72
C LEU A 117 -23.34 -7.56 -5.63
N PHE A 118 -22.86 -7.04 -6.78
CA PHE A 118 -23.63 -6.37 -7.81
C PHE A 118 -23.40 -7.05 -9.16
N TYR A 119 -23.94 -8.26 -9.33
CA TYR A 119 -23.80 -9.06 -10.56
C TYR A 119 -25.15 -9.24 -11.26
N PRO A 120 -25.16 -9.53 -12.59
CA PRO A 120 -26.37 -9.81 -13.33
C PRO A 120 -27.15 -11.00 -12.77
N PRO A 121 -28.49 -10.95 -12.71
CA PRO A 121 -29.32 -12.07 -12.17
C PRO A 121 -29.09 -13.41 -12.89
N ALA A 122 -28.69 -13.41 -14.15
CA ALA A 122 -28.35 -14.62 -14.91
C ALA A 122 -27.21 -15.45 -14.28
N LEU A 123 -26.38 -14.81 -13.44
CA LEU A 123 -25.19 -15.41 -12.82
C LEU A 123 -25.40 -15.84 -11.37
N GLU A 124 -26.65 -15.81 -10.88
CA GLU A 124 -26.96 -16.26 -9.51
C GLU A 124 -26.43 -17.67 -9.25
N GLY A 125 -25.70 -17.83 -8.13
CA GLY A 125 -25.09 -19.10 -7.72
C GLY A 125 -23.81 -19.48 -8.48
N LYS A 126 -23.29 -18.60 -9.35
CA LYS A 126 -22.02 -18.81 -10.05
C LYS A 126 -20.84 -18.27 -9.25
N ASN A 127 -19.67 -18.86 -9.45
CA ASN A 127 -18.43 -18.25 -9.02
C ASN A 127 -18.00 -17.23 -10.08
N LEU A 128 -17.97 -15.96 -9.71
CA LEU A 128 -17.70 -14.87 -10.67
C LEU A 128 -16.23 -14.82 -11.12
N ILE A 129 -15.32 -15.58 -10.52
CA ILE A 129 -13.91 -15.64 -10.92
C ILE A 129 -13.64 -16.78 -11.92
N SER A 130 -14.27 -17.95 -11.74
CA SER A 130 -13.86 -19.15 -12.46
C SER A 130 -14.96 -19.77 -13.35
N ASP A 131 -16.21 -19.29 -13.24
CA ASP A 131 -17.29 -19.80 -14.12
C ASP A 131 -17.19 -19.16 -15.50
N ASN A 132 -17.15 -19.98 -16.54
CA ASN A 132 -17.00 -19.51 -17.93
C ASN A 132 -18.16 -18.61 -18.40
N GLU A 133 -19.38 -18.81 -17.87
CA GLU A 133 -20.53 -17.95 -18.20
C GLU A 133 -20.38 -16.58 -17.55
N ALA A 134 -19.84 -16.51 -16.33
CA ALA A 134 -19.52 -15.26 -15.66
C ALA A 134 -18.44 -14.49 -16.42
N LEU A 135 -17.30 -15.14 -16.72
CA LEU A 135 -16.19 -14.55 -17.48
C LEU A 135 -16.64 -14.02 -18.85
N MET A 136 -17.55 -14.74 -19.53
CA MET A 136 -18.10 -14.28 -20.81
C MET A 136 -18.90 -12.96 -20.66
N PHE A 137 -19.71 -12.82 -19.61
CA PHE A 137 -20.49 -11.61 -19.39
C PHE A 137 -19.62 -10.46 -18.86
N GLU A 138 -18.62 -10.74 -18.06
CA GLU A 138 -17.62 -9.76 -17.60
C GLU A 138 -16.83 -9.20 -18.77
N GLU A 139 -16.29 -10.06 -19.64
CA GLU A 139 -15.58 -9.63 -20.86
C GLU A 139 -16.46 -8.75 -21.73
N LYS A 140 -17.69 -9.20 -22.02
CA LYS A 140 -18.66 -8.43 -22.82
C LYS A 140 -18.96 -7.08 -22.17
N PHE A 141 -19.23 -7.07 -20.88
CA PHE A 141 -19.52 -5.83 -20.16
C PHE A 141 -18.34 -4.85 -20.24
N VAL A 142 -17.15 -5.29 -19.82
CA VAL A 142 -15.96 -4.45 -19.79
C VAL A 142 -15.63 -3.90 -21.17
N ARG A 143 -15.64 -4.77 -22.17
CA ARG A 143 -15.36 -4.39 -23.56
C ARG A 143 -16.36 -3.37 -24.10
N GLY A 144 -17.65 -3.63 -23.93
CA GLY A 144 -18.70 -2.74 -24.42
C GLY A 144 -18.74 -1.42 -23.65
N PHE A 145 -18.60 -1.44 -22.32
CA PHE A 145 -18.56 -0.23 -21.51
C PHE A 145 -17.42 0.69 -21.94
N VAL A 146 -16.19 0.16 -22.03
CA VAL A 146 -15.03 0.93 -22.48
C VAL A 146 -15.21 1.46 -23.90
N LEU A 147 -15.72 0.62 -24.82
CA LEU A 147 -16.00 1.03 -26.20
C LEU A 147 -16.95 2.25 -26.27
N TYR A 148 -18.02 2.25 -25.45
CA TYR A 148 -19.05 3.30 -25.46
C TYR A 148 -18.69 4.56 -24.66
N THR A 149 -17.55 4.56 -23.94
CA THR A 149 -17.18 5.66 -23.05
C THR A 149 -15.75 6.18 -23.26
N LYS A 150 -14.91 5.50 -24.05
CA LYS A 150 -13.50 5.87 -24.27
C LYS A 150 -13.27 7.25 -24.88
N ASP A 151 -14.24 7.80 -25.55
CA ASP A 151 -14.18 9.14 -26.16
C ASP A 151 -14.39 10.28 -25.15
N LEU A 152 -14.77 9.96 -23.90
CA LEU A 152 -14.94 10.97 -22.86
C LEU A 152 -13.58 11.57 -22.46
N PRO A 153 -13.46 12.92 -22.47
CA PRO A 153 -12.16 13.60 -22.40
C PRO A 153 -11.51 13.56 -21.02
N ASN A 154 -12.28 13.34 -19.98
CA ASN A 154 -11.83 13.40 -18.60
C ASN A 154 -11.59 12.02 -17.95
N ILE A 155 -11.64 10.93 -18.70
CA ILE A 155 -11.20 9.63 -18.18
C ILE A 155 -9.67 9.61 -18.22
N GLU A 156 -9.07 9.60 -17.04
CA GLU A 156 -7.60 9.57 -16.85
C GLU A 156 -7.06 8.14 -16.93
N MET A 157 -7.76 7.19 -16.31
CA MET A 157 -7.30 5.82 -16.16
C MET A 157 -8.46 4.85 -16.06
N TRP A 158 -8.30 3.65 -16.59
CA TRP A 158 -9.17 2.51 -16.32
C TRP A 158 -8.67 1.75 -15.09
N ASP A 159 -9.59 1.32 -14.27
CA ASP A 159 -9.35 0.41 -13.18
C ASP A 159 -10.09 -0.91 -13.47
N LEU A 160 -9.46 -2.07 -13.25
CA LEU A 160 -10.09 -3.37 -13.57
C LEU A 160 -11.50 -3.48 -12.97
N GLY A 161 -11.63 -2.97 -11.76
CA GLY A 161 -12.88 -2.89 -11.02
C GLY A 161 -12.63 -2.65 -9.53
N ASN A 162 -13.68 -2.72 -8.72
CA ASN A 162 -13.55 -2.52 -7.28
C ASN A 162 -13.33 -3.83 -6.56
N GLU A 163 -12.14 -3.99 -5.94
CA GLU A 163 -11.78 -5.15 -5.10
C GLU A 163 -12.22 -6.50 -5.70
N CYS A 164 -11.94 -6.67 -6.98
CA CYS A 164 -12.47 -7.82 -7.73
C CYS A 164 -12.02 -9.18 -7.20
N ASN A 165 -10.95 -9.22 -6.41
CA ASN A 165 -10.55 -10.41 -5.65
C ASN A 165 -11.58 -10.82 -4.57
N CYS A 166 -12.60 -9.98 -4.30
CA CYS A 166 -13.76 -10.30 -3.44
C CYS A 166 -14.99 -10.80 -4.21
N LEU A 167 -14.97 -10.84 -5.55
CA LEU A 167 -16.11 -11.30 -6.36
C LEU A 167 -16.44 -12.77 -6.17
N GLY A 168 -15.44 -13.60 -5.88
CA GLY A 168 -15.58 -15.03 -5.67
C GLY A 168 -14.36 -15.64 -5.02
N LYS A 169 -14.48 -16.87 -4.57
CA LYS A 169 -13.37 -17.60 -3.98
C LYS A 169 -12.59 -18.34 -5.05
N THR A 170 -11.28 -18.28 -4.99
CA THR A 170 -10.39 -19.18 -5.72
C THR A 170 -9.17 -19.51 -4.88
N ASP A 171 -8.76 -20.78 -4.90
CA ASP A 171 -7.51 -21.27 -4.34
C ASP A 171 -6.52 -21.62 -5.46
N ASN A 172 -6.92 -21.37 -6.71
CA ASN A 172 -6.12 -21.66 -7.91
C ASN A 172 -5.53 -20.38 -8.49
N PRO A 173 -4.20 -20.19 -8.46
CA PRO A 173 -3.56 -19.00 -9.03
C PRO A 173 -3.80 -18.84 -10.53
N ALA A 174 -4.02 -19.94 -11.27
CA ALA A 174 -4.34 -19.85 -12.70
C ALA A 174 -5.72 -19.21 -12.96
N GLU A 175 -6.69 -19.39 -12.05
CA GLU A 175 -8.01 -18.74 -12.18
C GLU A 175 -7.89 -17.23 -11.98
N SER A 176 -7.20 -16.76 -10.95
CA SER A 176 -6.96 -15.32 -10.71
C SER A 176 -6.18 -14.67 -11.84
N TYR A 177 -5.16 -15.37 -12.36
CA TYR A 177 -4.39 -14.91 -13.52
C TYR A 177 -5.26 -14.76 -14.77
N LEU A 178 -6.01 -15.82 -15.12
CA LEU A 178 -6.87 -15.82 -16.32
C LEU A 178 -7.97 -14.78 -16.21
N TRP A 179 -8.56 -14.62 -15.03
CA TRP A 179 -9.56 -13.57 -14.77
C TRP A 179 -8.95 -12.18 -15.04
N THR A 180 -7.83 -11.86 -14.39
CA THR A 180 -7.16 -10.56 -14.54
C THR A 180 -6.78 -10.29 -15.99
N ALA A 181 -6.20 -11.30 -16.67
CA ALA A 181 -5.81 -11.20 -18.07
C ALA A 181 -7.03 -11.00 -19.00
N THR A 182 -8.15 -11.66 -18.72
CA THR A 182 -9.40 -11.52 -19.49
C THR A 182 -9.95 -10.10 -19.39
N ILE A 183 -10.09 -9.57 -18.16
CA ILE A 183 -10.62 -8.22 -17.94
C ILE A 183 -9.68 -7.16 -18.52
N ARG A 184 -8.38 -7.27 -18.27
CA ARG A 184 -7.37 -6.39 -18.89
C ARG A 184 -7.47 -6.39 -20.42
N ASN A 185 -7.51 -7.55 -21.03
CA ASN A 185 -7.55 -7.67 -22.48
C ASN A 185 -8.88 -7.13 -23.08
N ALA A 186 -9.99 -7.26 -22.36
CA ALA A 186 -11.26 -6.63 -22.73
C ALA A 186 -11.15 -5.10 -22.76
N ILE A 187 -10.49 -4.48 -21.79
CA ILE A 187 -10.21 -3.03 -21.81
C ILE A 187 -9.34 -2.69 -23.02
N LEU A 188 -8.18 -3.36 -23.18
CA LEU A 188 -7.22 -3.06 -24.25
C LEU A 188 -7.79 -3.26 -25.66
N ALA A 189 -8.71 -4.19 -25.85
CA ALA A 189 -9.39 -4.41 -27.12
C ALA A 189 -10.27 -3.22 -27.52
N SER A 190 -10.70 -2.41 -26.56
CA SER A 190 -11.55 -1.22 -26.79
C SER A 190 -10.78 0.10 -26.67
N ASP A 191 -9.85 0.19 -25.72
CA ASP A 191 -8.98 1.36 -25.51
C ASP A 191 -7.58 0.93 -25.01
N ASN A 192 -6.57 1.17 -25.83
CA ASN A 192 -5.17 0.91 -25.51
C ASN A 192 -4.35 2.19 -25.22
N SER A 193 -5.02 3.33 -25.10
CA SER A 193 -4.38 4.64 -24.92
C SER A 193 -4.18 5.01 -23.46
N ARG A 194 -5.02 4.46 -22.57
CA ARG A 194 -5.00 4.79 -21.14
C ARG A 194 -4.34 3.67 -20.31
N LYS A 195 -3.78 4.08 -19.18
CA LYS A 195 -3.24 3.16 -18.17
C LYS A 195 -4.35 2.34 -17.50
N ILE A 196 -3.98 1.16 -17.00
CA ILE A 196 -4.88 0.26 -16.29
C ILE A 196 -4.32 0.04 -14.88
N SER A 197 -5.12 0.33 -13.84
CA SER A 197 -4.82 -0.01 -12.45
C SER A 197 -5.46 -1.33 -12.02
N SER A 198 -4.92 -1.92 -10.95
CA SER A 198 -5.36 -3.24 -10.50
C SER A 198 -6.71 -3.23 -9.78
N GLY A 199 -7.01 -2.20 -8.99
CA GLY A 199 -8.23 -2.14 -8.18
C GLY A 199 -8.39 -3.25 -7.14
N MET A 200 -7.28 -3.92 -6.77
CA MET A 200 -7.26 -5.06 -5.86
C MET A 200 -6.71 -4.66 -4.49
N HIS A 201 -7.23 -5.29 -3.44
CA HIS A 201 -6.66 -5.17 -2.10
C HIS A 201 -6.11 -6.51 -1.60
N SER A 202 -5.29 -6.47 -0.54
CA SER A 202 -4.78 -7.67 0.15
C SER A 202 -4.07 -8.67 -0.76
N LEU A 203 -3.21 -8.16 -1.66
CA LEU A 203 -2.44 -9.00 -2.59
C LEU A 203 -1.44 -9.91 -1.85
N ARG A 204 -1.20 -11.10 -2.42
CA ARG A 204 -0.33 -12.12 -1.84
C ARG A 204 1.13 -11.92 -2.23
N PHE A 205 2.02 -12.40 -1.37
CA PHE A 205 3.45 -12.44 -1.63
C PHE A 205 3.80 -13.54 -2.64
N GLU A 206 3.33 -14.76 -2.39
CA GLU A 206 3.69 -15.95 -3.13
C GLU A 206 3.03 -16.00 -4.51
N GLU A 207 3.82 -16.24 -5.53
CA GLU A 207 3.34 -16.34 -6.92
C GLU A 207 2.54 -17.61 -7.22
N ASN A 208 2.63 -18.60 -6.34
CA ASN A 208 1.83 -19.82 -6.41
C ASN A 208 0.49 -19.69 -5.68
N GLN A 209 0.14 -18.51 -5.19
CA GLN A 209 -1.14 -18.19 -4.59
C GLN A 209 -1.96 -17.26 -5.49
N PRO A 210 -3.30 -17.33 -5.44
CA PRO A 210 -4.15 -16.40 -6.17
C PRO A 210 -3.88 -14.95 -5.75
N TRP A 211 -4.04 -14.03 -6.70
CA TRP A 211 -3.94 -12.59 -6.47
C TRP A 211 -2.56 -12.16 -5.95
N SER A 212 -1.51 -12.67 -6.55
CA SER A 212 -0.16 -12.24 -6.18
C SER A 212 0.14 -10.83 -6.70
N ALA A 213 0.89 -10.04 -5.90
CA ALA A 213 1.30 -8.69 -6.29
C ALA A 213 2.12 -8.71 -7.59
N ARG A 214 2.96 -9.74 -7.77
CA ARG A 214 3.78 -9.92 -8.97
C ARG A 214 2.93 -10.10 -10.22
N GLU A 215 1.94 -10.99 -10.20
CA GLU A 215 1.07 -11.23 -11.35
C GLU A 215 0.24 -10.00 -11.69
N GLN A 216 -0.31 -9.31 -10.68
CA GLN A 216 -1.03 -8.06 -10.89
C GLN A 216 -0.12 -7.02 -11.56
N GLY A 217 1.14 -6.91 -11.15
CA GLY A 217 2.11 -6.01 -11.78
C GLY A 217 2.51 -6.41 -13.20
N LEU A 218 2.47 -7.69 -13.56
CA LEU A 218 2.69 -8.14 -14.94
C LEU A 218 1.51 -7.77 -15.86
N LEU A 219 0.31 -7.75 -15.32
CA LEU A 219 -0.93 -7.57 -16.07
C LEU A 219 -1.48 -6.14 -16.04
N THR A 220 -1.03 -5.28 -15.12
CA THR A 220 -1.50 -3.90 -14.98
C THR A 220 -0.35 -2.90 -14.97
N ASP A 221 -0.65 -1.62 -15.15
CA ASP A 221 0.35 -0.54 -15.19
C ASP A 221 0.63 0.06 -13.82
N MET A 222 -0.27 -0.16 -12.84
CA MET A 222 -0.19 0.40 -11.50
C MET A 222 -0.91 -0.51 -10.50
N LEU A 223 -0.34 -0.68 -9.31
CA LEU A 223 -1.02 -1.33 -8.20
C LEU A 223 -1.61 -0.28 -7.24
N THR A 224 -2.76 -0.62 -6.68
CA THR A 224 -3.59 0.33 -5.95
C THR A 224 -4.08 -0.28 -4.63
N PRO A 225 -3.25 -0.26 -3.56
CA PRO A 225 -3.65 -0.75 -2.25
C PRO A 225 -4.77 0.09 -1.62
N HIS A 226 -5.54 -0.55 -0.72
CA HIS A 226 -6.57 0.03 0.13
C HIS A 226 -6.16 -0.12 1.60
N PRO A 227 -5.22 0.70 2.11
CA PRO A 227 -4.54 0.49 3.39
C PRO A 227 -5.27 1.14 4.57
N TYR A 228 -6.54 0.84 4.74
CA TYR A 228 -7.30 1.39 5.88
C TYR A 228 -6.64 1.08 7.23
N PRO A 229 -6.72 1.97 8.23
CA PRO A 229 -6.19 1.71 9.56
C PRO A 229 -6.89 0.53 10.26
N SER A 230 -8.13 0.25 9.89
CA SER A 230 -8.90 -0.96 10.23
C SER A 230 -9.81 -1.26 9.04
N PRO A 231 -9.87 -2.48 8.50
CA PRO A 231 -9.38 -3.76 9.04
C PRO A 231 -8.02 -4.23 8.48
N THR A 232 -7.17 -3.36 7.97
CA THR A 232 -5.83 -3.78 7.53
C THR A 232 -5.09 -4.44 8.68
N VAL A 233 -4.52 -5.61 8.42
CA VAL A 233 -3.81 -6.39 9.44
C VAL A 233 -2.70 -5.55 10.09
N GLY A 234 -2.80 -5.33 11.39
CA GLY A 234 -1.90 -4.53 12.19
C GLY A 234 -2.25 -3.04 12.27
N GLY A 235 -3.24 -2.57 11.52
CA GLY A 235 -3.65 -1.17 11.51
C GLY A 235 -4.39 -0.73 12.79
N ASP A 236 -5.01 -1.67 13.48
CA ASP A 236 -5.76 -1.45 14.72
C ASP A 236 -5.02 -1.88 15.99
N VAL A 237 -3.75 -2.29 15.86
CA VAL A 237 -2.91 -2.65 17.03
C VAL A 237 -2.60 -1.43 17.87
N ASP A 238 -2.32 -0.30 17.22
CA ASP A 238 -2.08 0.98 17.87
C ASP A 238 -3.20 1.97 17.49
N VAL A 239 -3.39 3.02 18.28
CA VAL A 239 -4.39 4.05 17.96
C VAL A 239 -3.98 4.83 16.70
N ALA A 240 -4.97 5.41 16.02
CA ALA A 240 -4.72 6.23 14.84
C ALA A 240 -3.78 7.41 15.17
N ASN A 241 -3.04 7.89 14.15
CA ASN A 241 -2.03 8.95 14.25
C ASN A 241 -0.87 8.64 15.24
N ARG A 242 -0.60 7.36 15.45
CA ARG A 242 0.66 6.87 16.01
C ARG A 242 1.54 6.30 14.91
N LEU A 243 2.82 6.19 15.17
CA LEU A 243 3.83 5.85 14.16
C LEU A 243 3.45 4.62 13.33
N ARG A 244 3.06 3.50 13.97
CA ARG A 244 2.67 2.28 13.27
C ARG A 244 1.49 2.52 12.32
N THR A 245 0.39 3.03 12.85
CA THR A 245 -0.85 3.23 12.09
C THR A 245 -0.64 4.18 10.92
N SER A 246 0.11 5.27 11.13
CA SER A 246 0.42 6.25 10.10
C SER A 246 1.43 5.76 9.05
N MET A 247 2.31 4.79 9.38
CA MET A 247 3.29 4.25 8.43
C MET A 247 2.80 3.03 7.65
N ILE A 248 1.74 2.35 8.10
CA ILE A 248 1.19 1.16 7.42
C ILE A 248 0.85 1.44 5.95
N PRO A 249 0.17 2.55 5.59
CA PRO A 249 -0.14 2.83 4.19
C PRO A 249 1.10 2.95 3.31
N THR A 250 2.12 3.62 3.81
CA THR A 250 3.42 3.74 3.13
C THR A 250 4.10 2.38 2.99
N ALA A 251 4.11 1.57 4.05
CA ALA A 251 4.70 0.23 4.04
C ALA A 251 3.98 -0.68 3.02
N GLN A 252 2.66 -0.60 2.92
CA GLN A 252 1.89 -1.40 1.96
C GLN A 252 2.15 -0.96 0.52
N CYS A 253 2.25 0.33 0.25
CA CYS A 253 2.67 0.83 -1.05
C CYS A 253 4.07 0.34 -1.43
N GLU A 254 5.05 0.40 -0.52
CA GLU A 254 6.40 -0.11 -0.75
C GLU A 254 6.44 -1.63 -0.95
N TYR A 255 5.61 -2.36 -0.21
CA TYR A 255 5.44 -3.80 -0.36
C TYR A 255 4.91 -4.15 -1.76
N TYR A 256 3.86 -3.46 -2.22
CA TYR A 256 3.29 -3.68 -3.55
C TYR A 256 4.28 -3.25 -4.65
N ALA A 257 4.91 -2.09 -4.52
CA ALA A 257 5.90 -1.61 -5.49
C ALA A 257 7.09 -2.57 -5.61
N GLY A 258 7.62 -3.02 -4.49
CA GLY A 258 8.78 -3.91 -4.43
C GLY A 258 8.51 -5.29 -5.01
N LEU A 259 7.34 -5.87 -4.75
CA LEU A 259 6.97 -7.19 -5.27
C LEU A 259 6.55 -7.16 -6.73
N SER A 260 5.89 -6.10 -7.18
CA SER A 260 5.35 -5.98 -8.53
C SER A 260 6.31 -5.35 -9.54
N GLY A 261 7.22 -4.47 -9.08
CA GLY A 261 8.03 -3.61 -9.93
C GLY A 261 7.22 -2.53 -10.66
N ARG A 262 6.05 -2.15 -10.12
CA ARG A 262 5.15 -1.16 -10.72
C ARG A 262 4.95 0.06 -9.83
N PRO A 263 4.60 1.21 -10.42
CA PRO A 263 4.11 2.36 -9.66
C PRO A 263 2.91 1.99 -8.80
N VAL A 264 2.73 2.72 -7.70
CA VAL A 264 1.62 2.52 -6.76
C VAL A 264 0.95 3.84 -6.42
N MET A 265 -0.32 3.78 -6.00
CA MET A 265 -1.04 4.88 -5.36
C MET A 265 -2.00 4.34 -4.29
N ILE A 266 -2.25 5.11 -3.26
CA ILE A 266 -3.31 4.80 -2.30
C ILE A 266 -4.64 5.13 -2.97
N GLN A 267 -5.43 4.08 -3.32
CA GLN A 267 -6.67 4.24 -4.07
C GLN A 267 -7.90 4.36 -3.18
N GLU A 268 -7.86 3.78 -2.00
CA GLU A 268 -8.87 3.93 -0.96
C GLU A 268 -8.20 4.02 0.40
N GLU A 269 -8.60 5.02 1.18
CA GLU A 269 -8.24 5.15 2.57
C GLU A 269 -9.25 6.04 3.29
N GLY A 270 -9.49 5.78 4.58
CA GLY A 270 -10.38 6.52 5.44
C GLY A 270 -10.29 6.03 6.88
N THR A 271 -10.91 6.72 7.81
CA THR A 271 -10.77 6.46 9.26
C THR A 271 -11.96 5.74 9.89
N PHE A 272 -12.95 5.30 9.14
CA PHE A 272 -14.08 4.49 9.60
C PHE A 272 -14.78 4.95 10.89
N SER A 273 -15.35 6.13 10.95
CA SER A 273 -16.15 6.65 12.07
C SER A 273 -15.43 7.64 12.99
N ASP A 274 -16.16 8.67 13.37
CA ASP A 274 -15.75 9.68 14.35
C ASP A 274 -15.48 9.06 15.76
N MET A 275 -15.86 7.79 15.98
CA MET A 275 -15.56 7.04 17.21
C MET A 275 -14.11 6.53 17.26
N LEU A 276 -13.52 6.15 16.12
CA LEU A 276 -12.14 5.68 16.07
C LEU A 276 -11.14 6.82 16.22
N ILE A 277 -11.45 7.95 15.58
CA ILE A 277 -10.69 9.19 15.67
C ILE A 277 -11.63 10.35 15.35
N ASN A 278 -11.48 11.49 16.03
CA ASN A 278 -12.29 12.67 15.74
C ASN A 278 -11.97 13.24 14.34
N ARG A 279 -12.77 14.19 13.88
CA ARG A 279 -12.71 14.76 12.53
C ARG A 279 -11.37 15.44 12.22
N GLU A 280 -10.79 16.10 13.23
CA GLU A 280 -9.46 16.73 13.13
C GLU A 280 -8.36 15.67 13.02
N GLY A 281 -8.46 14.60 13.79
CA GLY A 281 -7.54 13.46 13.70
C GLY A 281 -7.64 12.72 12.37
N ALA A 282 -8.84 12.63 11.78
CA ALA A 282 -9.02 12.10 10.43
C ALA A 282 -8.31 12.96 9.37
N ALA A 283 -8.36 14.28 9.53
CA ALA A 283 -7.63 15.22 8.68
C ALA A 283 -6.10 15.08 8.85
N ASP A 284 -5.61 14.92 10.07
CA ASP A 284 -4.20 14.66 10.37
C ASP A 284 -3.74 13.33 9.73
N PHE A 285 -4.57 12.29 9.79
CA PHE A 285 -4.29 10.99 9.17
C PHE A 285 -4.19 11.08 7.64
N ALA A 286 -5.12 11.77 6.99
CA ALA A 286 -5.05 12.04 5.55
C ALA A 286 -3.80 12.86 5.20
N ARG A 287 -3.48 13.89 6.00
CA ARG A 287 -2.30 14.74 5.80
C ARG A 287 -1.02 13.93 5.77
N VAL A 288 -0.75 13.13 6.81
CA VAL A 288 0.49 12.37 6.88
C VAL A 288 0.63 11.39 5.72
N ASN A 289 -0.48 10.75 5.29
CA ASN A 289 -0.43 9.78 4.20
C ASN A 289 -0.28 10.42 2.83
N ILE A 290 -0.84 11.61 2.60
CA ILE A 290 -0.58 12.42 1.40
C ILE A 290 0.89 12.89 1.37
N CYS A 291 1.38 13.46 2.47
CA CYS A 291 2.78 13.89 2.60
C CYS A 291 3.75 12.73 2.40
N SER A 292 3.48 11.59 3.02
CA SER A 292 4.29 10.39 2.86
C SER A 292 4.23 9.82 1.44
N SER A 293 3.07 9.85 0.79
CA SER A 293 2.92 9.44 -0.62
C SER A 293 3.75 10.31 -1.56
N TYR A 294 3.73 11.62 -1.37
CA TYR A 294 4.60 12.54 -2.11
C TYR A 294 6.09 12.25 -1.85
N ALA A 295 6.50 12.17 -0.57
CA ALA A 295 7.88 11.88 -0.18
C ALA A 295 8.41 10.54 -0.70
N ASN A 296 7.54 9.55 -0.91
CA ASN A 296 7.94 8.24 -1.40
C ASN A 296 7.76 8.04 -2.91
N GLY A 297 7.26 9.06 -3.64
CA GLY A 297 7.11 9.02 -5.10
C GLY A 297 5.91 8.19 -5.57
N PHE A 298 4.93 7.96 -4.70
CA PHE A 298 3.66 7.33 -5.08
C PHE A 298 2.85 8.25 -5.98
N LYS A 299 1.90 7.70 -6.74
CA LYS A 299 1.22 8.45 -7.81
C LYS A 299 -0.01 9.20 -7.35
N GLY A 300 -0.47 8.99 -6.11
CA GLY A 300 -1.61 9.73 -5.59
C GLY A 300 -2.22 9.12 -4.33
N TYR A 301 -3.31 9.76 -3.91
CA TYR A 301 -4.08 9.46 -2.72
C TYR A 301 -5.57 9.75 -2.98
N LEU A 302 -6.44 8.77 -2.75
CA LEU A 302 -7.88 8.94 -2.83
C LEU A 302 -8.53 8.54 -1.51
N TRP A 303 -9.31 9.46 -0.96
CA TRP A 303 -10.10 9.23 0.24
C TRP A 303 -11.36 8.38 -0.02
N TRP A 304 -11.73 7.50 0.87
CA TRP A 304 -13.02 6.86 0.91
C TRP A 304 -13.93 7.53 1.94
N CYS A 305 -15.02 8.23 1.56
CA CYS A 305 -15.47 8.51 0.20
C CYS A 305 -15.94 9.99 0.08
N SER A 306 -16.65 10.35 -0.97
CA SER A 306 -17.06 11.73 -1.27
C SER A 306 -18.07 12.31 -0.26
N HIS A 307 -19.11 11.57 0.11
CA HIS A 307 -20.25 12.07 0.90
C HIS A 307 -20.57 11.15 2.07
N GLU A 308 -21.12 11.71 3.14
CA GLU A 308 -21.80 10.95 4.19
C GLU A 308 -23.11 10.35 3.67
N HIS A 309 -23.39 9.11 4.07
CA HIS A 309 -24.57 8.35 3.63
C HIS A 309 -25.52 8.00 4.79
N LEU A 310 -25.57 8.83 5.85
CA LEU A 310 -26.34 8.59 7.07
C LEU A 310 -27.84 8.39 6.87
N LYS A 311 -28.41 9.00 5.81
CA LYS A 311 -29.85 8.93 5.49
C LYS A 311 -30.23 7.72 4.63
N LEU A 312 -29.26 6.95 4.12
CA LEU A 312 -29.55 5.82 3.25
C LEU A 312 -30.00 4.59 4.03
N ASN A 313 -31.20 4.08 3.70
CA ASN A 313 -31.85 2.96 4.39
C ASN A 313 -31.93 1.70 3.52
N LYS A 314 -30.84 1.35 2.83
CA LYS A 314 -30.73 0.19 1.95
C LYS A 314 -29.31 -0.40 2.01
N PRO A 315 -29.13 -1.70 1.66
CA PRO A 315 -27.79 -2.28 1.57
C PRO A 315 -26.91 -1.57 0.52
N PRO A 316 -25.60 -1.40 0.84
CA PRO A 316 -24.86 -1.92 2.01
C PRO A 316 -25.03 -1.07 3.28
N TYR A 317 -25.57 0.13 3.23
CA TYR A 317 -25.62 1.12 4.33
C TYR A 317 -26.44 0.66 5.55
N THR A 318 -27.32 -0.33 5.39
CA THR A 318 -28.07 -0.97 6.49
C THR A 318 -27.34 -2.16 7.12
N TRP A 319 -26.28 -2.65 6.48
CA TRP A 319 -25.50 -3.79 6.96
C TRP A 319 -24.32 -3.38 7.83
N SER A 320 -23.71 -2.24 7.50
CA SER A 320 -22.54 -1.72 8.20
C SER A 320 -22.71 -0.25 8.52
N MET A 321 -22.52 0.10 9.79
CA MET A 321 -22.58 1.50 10.24
C MET A 321 -21.38 2.31 9.74
N ILE A 322 -20.24 1.66 9.52
CA ILE A 322 -19.01 2.34 9.09
C ILE A 322 -19.12 3.00 7.71
N GLU A 323 -19.95 2.46 6.83
CA GLU A 323 -20.16 3.01 5.47
C GLU A 323 -20.96 4.33 5.44
N ARG A 324 -21.36 4.85 6.57
CA ARG A 324 -22.31 5.97 6.66
C ARG A 324 -21.65 7.30 6.97
N GLU A 325 -20.48 7.30 7.63
CA GLU A 325 -19.81 8.50 8.19
C GLU A 325 -18.48 8.86 7.47
N LEU A 326 -18.17 8.21 6.36
CA LEU A 326 -16.84 8.27 5.72
C LEU A 326 -16.63 9.44 4.77
N GLY A 327 -17.68 10.26 4.57
CA GLY A 327 -17.67 11.36 3.61
C GLY A 327 -16.60 12.42 3.88
N LEU A 328 -16.00 12.94 2.80
CA LEU A 328 -15.31 14.23 2.81
C LEU A 328 -16.26 15.38 3.07
N LEU A 329 -17.49 15.25 2.56
CA LEU A 329 -18.57 16.19 2.71
C LEU A 329 -19.64 15.61 3.65
N ASP A 330 -20.20 16.46 4.51
CA ASP A 330 -21.32 16.12 5.36
C ASP A 330 -22.66 16.01 4.58
N LEU A 331 -23.74 15.76 5.30
CA LEU A 331 -25.08 15.61 4.70
C LEU A 331 -25.61 16.87 4.00
N ASP A 332 -25.08 18.03 4.31
CA ASP A 332 -25.43 19.33 3.72
C ASP A 332 -24.40 19.77 2.67
N ARG A 333 -23.49 18.87 2.28
CA ARG A 333 -22.40 19.07 1.31
C ARG A 333 -21.33 20.06 1.76
N ASN A 334 -21.22 20.35 3.06
CA ASN A 334 -20.12 21.15 3.57
C ASN A 334 -18.87 20.28 3.75
N PRO A 335 -17.67 20.80 3.46
CA PRO A 335 -16.44 20.05 3.70
C PRO A 335 -16.23 19.77 5.19
N LYS A 336 -15.89 18.54 5.52
CA LYS A 336 -15.36 18.16 6.83
C LYS A 336 -13.87 18.55 6.88
N PRO A 337 -13.22 18.61 8.06
CA PRO A 337 -11.80 18.97 8.17
C PRO A 337 -10.88 18.21 7.20
N VAL A 338 -11.17 16.93 6.92
CA VAL A 338 -10.43 16.13 5.96
C VAL A 338 -10.59 16.65 4.52
N GLY A 339 -11.77 17.15 4.12
CA GLY A 339 -11.99 17.77 2.81
C GLY A 339 -11.21 19.07 2.65
N ASP A 340 -11.19 19.92 3.68
CA ASP A 340 -10.38 21.14 3.71
C ASP A 340 -8.88 20.82 3.61
N GLU A 341 -8.44 19.74 4.27
CA GLU A 341 -7.05 19.31 4.26
C GLU A 341 -6.60 18.79 2.87
N LEU A 342 -7.42 17.99 2.19
CA LEU A 342 -7.13 17.56 0.83
C LEU A 342 -6.96 18.75 -0.13
N LYS A 343 -7.84 19.76 -0.01
CA LYS A 343 -7.75 21.01 -0.78
C LYS A 343 -6.45 21.75 -0.50
N ARG A 344 -6.11 21.94 0.78
CA ARG A 344 -4.89 22.63 1.21
C ARG A 344 -3.64 21.94 0.65
N LEU A 345 -3.55 20.62 0.81
CA LEU A 345 -2.41 19.84 0.34
C LEU A 345 -2.32 19.77 -1.18
N GLY A 346 -3.47 19.68 -1.87
CA GLY A 346 -3.49 19.74 -3.32
C GLY A 346 -2.82 20.99 -3.86
N ASN A 347 -3.15 22.16 -3.29
CA ASN A 347 -2.54 23.43 -3.66
C ASN A 347 -1.04 23.48 -3.32
N ILE A 348 -0.64 22.98 -2.15
CA ILE A 348 0.78 22.94 -1.74
C ILE A 348 1.59 22.06 -2.69
N ILE A 349 1.13 20.83 -2.96
CA ILE A 349 1.87 19.88 -3.81
C ILE A 349 2.02 20.36 -5.24
N ASP A 350 1.05 21.12 -5.77
CA ASP A 350 1.17 21.74 -7.10
C ASP A 350 2.32 22.77 -7.19
N GLU A 351 2.69 23.39 -6.08
CA GLU A 351 3.78 24.37 -6.00
C GLU A 351 5.13 23.73 -5.65
N LEU A 352 5.12 22.47 -5.19
CA LEU A 352 6.34 21.75 -4.83
C LEU A 352 7.04 21.15 -6.07
N PRO A 353 8.36 20.91 -5.98
CA PRO A 353 9.10 20.30 -7.09
C PRO A 353 8.61 18.88 -7.40
N GLU A 354 8.60 18.51 -8.67
CA GLU A 354 8.46 17.11 -9.07
C GLU A 354 9.69 16.34 -8.59
N LEU A 355 9.45 15.27 -7.82
CA LEU A 355 10.53 14.48 -7.24
C LEU A 355 10.98 13.39 -8.21
N SER A 356 12.28 13.27 -8.41
CA SER A 356 12.88 12.12 -9.06
C SER A 356 12.75 10.85 -8.20
N GLU A 357 13.17 9.70 -8.71
CA GLU A 357 13.21 8.47 -7.89
C GLU A 357 14.15 8.68 -6.68
N LYS A 358 13.66 8.33 -5.48
CA LYS A 358 14.41 8.49 -4.24
C LYS A 358 15.63 7.57 -4.19
N VAL A 359 16.69 8.03 -3.53
CA VAL A 359 17.87 7.20 -3.23
C VAL A 359 17.46 6.09 -2.27
N ARG A 360 17.67 4.85 -2.69
CA ARG A 360 17.48 3.66 -1.85
C ARG A 360 18.84 3.16 -1.38
N ASP A 361 18.94 2.88 -0.10
CA ASP A 361 20.19 2.48 0.56
C ASP A 361 20.15 1.08 1.16
N SER A 362 19.00 0.44 1.12
CA SER A 362 18.79 -0.88 1.69
C SER A 362 17.70 -1.68 0.99
N VAL A 363 17.78 -3.01 1.09
CA VAL A 363 16.76 -3.93 0.58
C VAL A 363 16.34 -4.87 1.70
N ILE A 364 15.05 -4.87 2.01
CA ILE A 364 14.40 -5.88 2.85
C ILE A 364 14.08 -7.07 1.94
N VAL A 365 14.72 -8.21 2.19
CA VAL A 365 14.54 -9.43 1.39
C VAL A 365 13.60 -10.37 2.14
N LEU A 366 12.37 -10.49 1.66
CA LEU A 366 11.38 -11.38 2.23
C LEU A 366 11.61 -12.81 1.77
N SER A 367 11.52 -13.75 2.71
CA SER A 367 11.73 -15.18 2.51
C SER A 367 10.42 -15.98 2.57
N HIS A 368 10.49 -17.28 2.21
CA HIS A 368 9.41 -18.23 2.42
C HIS A 368 9.23 -18.56 3.92
N ASP A 369 8.17 -19.27 4.25
CA ASP A 369 7.88 -19.80 5.59
C ASP A 369 7.73 -18.74 6.70
N GLN A 370 7.61 -17.45 6.33
CA GLN A 370 7.37 -16.36 7.28
C GLN A 370 6.03 -15.67 7.01
N GLU A 371 5.51 -14.95 7.97
CA GLU A 371 4.35 -14.07 7.79
C GLU A 371 4.82 -12.77 7.10
N GLN A 372 4.88 -12.76 5.76
CA GLN A 372 5.55 -11.72 4.97
C GLN A 372 5.05 -10.31 5.27
N TRP A 373 3.75 -10.07 5.39
CA TRP A 373 3.22 -8.74 5.64
C TRP A 373 3.62 -8.16 7.01
N PRO A 374 3.42 -8.87 8.14
CA PRO A 374 3.94 -8.46 9.45
C PRO A 374 5.43 -8.16 9.45
N ILE A 375 6.22 -9.05 8.85
CA ILE A 375 7.67 -8.93 8.79
C ILE A 375 8.09 -7.75 7.92
N ALA A 376 7.50 -7.60 6.73
CA ALA A 376 7.79 -6.49 5.83
C ALA A 376 7.49 -5.14 6.48
N THR A 377 6.31 -5.00 7.10
CA THR A 377 5.86 -3.76 7.74
C THR A 377 6.78 -3.38 8.90
N THR A 378 7.07 -4.33 9.80
CA THR A 378 7.93 -4.06 10.95
C THR A 378 9.35 -3.73 10.52
N SER A 379 9.91 -4.51 9.58
CA SER A 379 11.24 -4.25 9.04
C SER A 379 11.32 -2.88 8.36
N PHE A 380 10.28 -2.50 7.61
CA PHE A 380 10.18 -1.18 6.99
C PHE A 380 10.20 -0.06 8.03
N ILE A 381 9.36 -0.14 9.08
CA ILE A 381 9.30 0.88 10.14
C ILE A 381 10.64 0.97 10.88
N LEU A 382 11.26 -0.17 11.27
CA LEU A 382 12.56 -0.19 11.94
C LEU A 382 13.66 0.42 11.06
N ALA A 383 13.66 0.11 9.76
CA ALA A 383 14.63 0.69 8.82
C ALA A 383 14.44 2.21 8.67
N LYS A 384 13.19 2.68 8.55
CA LYS A 384 12.89 4.13 8.49
C LYS A 384 13.35 4.84 9.75
N ARG A 385 13.06 4.28 10.93
CA ARG A 385 13.52 4.83 12.22
C ARG A 385 15.04 4.80 12.41
N ALA A 386 15.72 3.87 11.77
CA ALA A 386 17.18 3.85 11.70
C ALA A 386 17.77 4.83 10.67
N GLY A 387 16.94 5.66 10.04
CA GLY A 387 17.37 6.64 9.03
C GLY A 387 17.65 6.03 7.65
N LEU A 388 17.13 4.83 7.35
CA LEU A 388 17.26 4.16 6.05
C LEU A 388 16.09 4.46 5.11
N THR A 389 16.32 4.22 3.82
CA THR A 389 15.31 4.30 2.76
C THR A 389 15.23 2.95 2.04
N PRO A 390 14.55 1.95 2.65
CA PRO A 390 14.53 0.59 2.13
C PRO A 390 13.63 0.45 0.90
N SER A 391 13.97 -0.54 0.04
CA SER A 391 13.04 -1.21 -0.84
C SER A 391 12.69 -2.58 -0.27
N ILE A 392 11.62 -3.19 -0.76
CA ILE A 392 11.20 -4.55 -0.40
C ILE A 392 11.37 -5.44 -1.63
N ALA A 393 11.93 -6.62 -1.45
CA ALA A 393 12.13 -7.59 -2.53
C ALA A 393 11.74 -9.00 -2.09
N SER A 394 11.35 -9.83 -3.04
CA SER A 394 11.15 -11.27 -2.82
C SER A 394 12.44 -12.04 -3.07
N CYS A 395 12.73 -13.02 -2.24
CA CYS A 395 13.82 -13.97 -2.46
C CYS A 395 13.63 -14.83 -3.73
N ASN A 396 12.44 -14.82 -4.33
CA ASN A 396 12.13 -15.56 -5.57
C ASN A 396 12.51 -14.81 -6.84
N ARG A 397 13.04 -13.58 -6.72
CA ARG A 397 13.33 -12.70 -7.84
C ARG A 397 14.72 -12.11 -7.73
N GLU A 398 15.10 -11.43 -8.81
CA GLU A 398 16.30 -10.62 -8.79
C GLU A 398 16.24 -9.62 -7.63
N ILE A 399 17.19 -9.72 -6.71
CA ILE A 399 17.31 -8.82 -5.58
C ILE A 399 18.03 -7.56 -6.08
N PRO A 400 17.48 -6.34 -5.91
CA PRO A 400 18.15 -5.11 -6.33
C PRO A 400 19.52 -4.92 -5.68
N GLN A 401 20.43 -4.19 -6.34
CA GLN A 401 21.73 -3.84 -5.76
C GLN A 401 21.55 -2.79 -4.66
N ALA A 402 22.16 -3.01 -3.52
CA ALA A 402 22.17 -2.08 -2.40
C ALA A 402 23.40 -2.28 -1.51
N PRO A 403 23.82 -1.26 -0.75
CA PRO A 403 24.89 -1.42 0.23
C PRO A 403 24.47 -2.23 1.46
N LEU A 404 23.17 -2.31 1.79
CA LEU A 404 22.63 -3.09 2.90
C LEU A 404 21.51 -4.02 2.46
N TYR A 405 21.60 -5.27 2.89
CA TYR A 405 20.52 -6.25 2.79
C TYR A 405 20.03 -6.63 4.19
N ILE A 406 18.72 -6.80 4.33
CA ILE A 406 18.09 -7.19 5.59
C ILE A 406 17.30 -8.47 5.33
N LEU A 407 17.64 -9.56 6.00
CA LEU A 407 16.89 -10.83 6.04
C LEU A 407 16.14 -10.89 7.37
N PRO A 408 14.90 -10.38 7.44
CA PRO A 408 14.20 -10.23 8.70
C PRO A 408 13.54 -11.53 9.14
N SER A 409 13.62 -11.88 10.42
CA SER A 409 12.94 -13.00 11.09
C SER A 409 12.95 -14.31 10.29
N LEU A 410 14.12 -14.69 9.78
CA LEU A 410 14.30 -15.87 8.93
C LEU A 410 13.71 -17.11 9.58
N THR A 411 12.74 -17.75 8.92
CA THR A 411 11.91 -18.83 9.47
C THR A 411 11.89 -20.03 8.53
N GLY A 412 11.94 -21.24 9.11
CA GLY A 412 11.82 -22.48 8.35
C GLY A 412 13.11 -22.95 7.67
N TRP A 413 13.07 -24.15 7.14
CA TRP A 413 14.22 -24.81 6.49
C TRP A 413 14.26 -24.57 4.98
N ALA A 414 13.11 -24.21 4.36
CA ALA A 414 13.00 -23.87 2.94
C ALA A 414 12.88 -22.35 2.73
N SER A 415 13.34 -21.55 3.67
CA SER A 415 13.17 -20.09 3.73
C SER A 415 13.79 -19.34 2.55
N LEU A 416 14.88 -19.84 1.98
CA LEU A 416 15.58 -19.23 0.85
C LEU A 416 15.97 -20.29 -0.18
N HIS A 417 15.81 -19.96 -1.45
CA HIS A 417 16.45 -20.70 -2.53
C HIS A 417 17.96 -20.48 -2.50
N LYS A 418 18.71 -21.49 -2.97
CA LYS A 418 20.18 -21.43 -3.01
C LYS A 418 20.68 -20.21 -3.80
N GLU A 419 20.06 -19.90 -4.94
CA GLU A 419 20.46 -18.78 -5.79
C GLU A 419 20.35 -17.42 -5.07
N ALA A 420 19.26 -17.20 -4.32
CA ALA A 420 19.07 -15.98 -3.54
C ALA A 420 20.10 -15.88 -2.40
N TYR A 421 20.33 -17.00 -1.71
CA TYR A 421 21.35 -17.06 -0.64
C TYR A 421 22.75 -16.77 -1.17
N ASP A 422 23.15 -17.48 -2.22
CA ASP A 422 24.48 -17.31 -2.86
C ASP A 422 24.65 -15.87 -3.34
N THR A 423 23.65 -15.29 -3.99
CA THR A 423 23.65 -13.88 -4.43
C THR A 423 23.92 -12.92 -3.28
N LEU A 424 23.25 -13.09 -2.14
CA LEU A 424 23.45 -12.23 -0.97
C LEU A 424 24.86 -12.40 -0.40
N ILE A 425 25.35 -13.62 -0.29
CA ILE A 425 26.70 -13.91 0.23
C ILE A 425 27.77 -13.36 -0.72
N GLU A 426 27.64 -13.50 -2.04
CA GLU A 426 28.55 -12.92 -3.04
C GLU A 426 28.61 -11.40 -2.91
N ARG A 427 27.48 -10.74 -2.76
CA ARG A 427 27.42 -9.27 -2.55
C ARG A 427 28.11 -8.83 -1.26
N VAL A 428 28.03 -9.65 -0.20
CA VAL A 428 28.80 -9.38 1.02
C VAL A 428 30.30 -9.54 0.76
N TYR A 429 30.73 -10.57 0.04
CA TYR A 429 32.14 -10.70 -0.36
C TYR A 429 32.65 -9.47 -1.13
N ASP A 430 31.78 -8.83 -1.93
CA ASP A 430 32.10 -7.63 -2.71
C ASP A 430 32.03 -6.32 -1.92
N GLY A 431 31.50 -6.32 -0.69
CA GLY A 431 31.53 -5.17 0.21
C GLY A 431 30.18 -4.73 0.78
N ALA A 432 29.08 -5.42 0.47
CA ALA A 432 27.80 -5.11 1.07
C ALA A 432 27.71 -5.58 2.54
N THR A 433 26.78 -4.99 3.27
CA THR A 433 26.39 -5.43 4.62
C THR A 433 25.13 -6.29 4.54
N LEU A 434 25.04 -7.36 5.34
CA LEU A 434 23.87 -8.20 5.50
C LEU A 434 23.49 -8.32 6.98
N LEU A 435 22.31 -7.84 7.34
CA LEU A 435 21.69 -8.08 8.64
C LEU A 435 20.76 -9.28 8.56
N ILE A 436 20.97 -10.27 9.42
CA ILE A 436 20.13 -11.47 9.51
C ILE A 436 19.53 -11.53 10.91
N THR A 437 18.21 -11.58 11.02
CA THR A 437 17.51 -11.87 12.26
C THR A 437 16.82 -13.24 12.12
N VAL A 438 16.84 -14.09 13.15
CA VAL A 438 16.47 -15.49 12.98
C VAL A 438 15.40 -15.92 13.99
N GLN A 439 14.36 -16.59 13.48
CA GLN A 439 13.39 -17.32 14.30
C GLN A 439 13.73 -18.82 14.36
N SER A 440 13.84 -19.47 13.19
CA SER A 440 14.14 -20.90 13.06
C SER A 440 14.75 -21.24 11.69
N GLY A 441 15.07 -20.22 10.90
CA GLY A 441 15.63 -20.40 9.57
C GLY A 441 17.05 -20.94 9.59
N LEU A 442 17.45 -21.56 8.48
CA LEU A 442 18.77 -22.17 8.33
C LEU A 442 19.70 -21.24 7.55
N ILE A 443 20.94 -21.16 8.03
CA ILE A 443 22.03 -20.45 7.35
C ILE A 443 23.09 -21.48 6.98
N CYS A 444 23.36 -21.61 5.68
CA CYS A 444 24.38 -22.51 5.16
C CYS A 444 25.78 -21.99 5.52
N GLU A 445 26.74 -22.90 5.77
CA GLU A 445 28.10 -22.55 6.22
C GLU A 445 28.11 -21.62 7.46
N PHE A 446 27.23 -21.88 8.44
CA PHE A 446 26.93 -21.00 9.57
C PHE A 446 28.18 -20.42 10.24
N GLU A 447 29.17 -21.28 10.63
CA GLU A 447 30.39 -20.83 11.30
C GLU A 447 31.21 -19.86 10.43
N LYS A 448 31.31 -20.11 9.12
CA LYS A 448 32.06 -19.27 8.19
C LYS A 448 31.36 -17.93 7.95
N VAL A 449 30.05 -17.97 7.76
CA VAL A 449 29.25 -16.77 7.45
C VAL A 449 29.10 -15.88 8.66
N THR A 450 28.76 -16.44 9.82
CA THR A 450 28.46 -15.65 11.02
C THR A 450 29.66 -15.47 11.96
N GLY A 451 30.71 -16.27 11.83
CA GLY A 451 31.81 -16.31 12.77
C GLY A 451 31.45 -16.88 14.16
N LEU A 452 30.28 -17.54 14.24
CA LEU A 452 29.76 -18.12 15.48
C LEU A 452 29.69 -19.63 15.40
N ARG A 453 29.79 -20.29 16.55
CA ARG A 453 29.52 -21.73 16.72
C ARG A 453 28.20 -21.95 17.43
N SER A 454 27.37 -22.83 16.88
CA SER A 454 26.18 -23.30 17.57
C SER A 454 26.51 -24.50 18.44
N ASN A 455 26.19 -24.39 19.73
CA ASN A 455 26.33 -25.47 20.73
C ASN A 455 24.99 -26.17 20.97
N GLY A 456 23.99 -25.94 20.09
CA GLY A 456 22.66 -26.52 20.13
C GLY A 456 21.56 -25.49 20.36
N MET A 457 20.33 -26.00 20.56
CA MET A 457 19.13 -25.20 20.80
C MET A 457 18.37 -25.74 22.00
N SER A 458 17.67 -24.86 22.71
CA SER A 458 16.69 -25.22 23.74
C SER A 458 15.32 -24.60 23.44
N ALA A 459 14.31 -24.99 24.25
CA ALA A 459 13.00 -24.36 24.22
C ALA A 459 13.13 -22.83 24.43
N GLY A 460 12.17 -22.10 23.90
CA GLY A 460 12.14 -20.65 23.97
C GLY A 460 12.00 -20.08 25.37
N GLY A 461 12.04 -18.76 25.44
CA GLY A 461 11.98 -18.00 26.68
C GLY A 461 12.05 -16.51 26.43
N LYS A 462 12.43 -15.80 27.49
CA LYS A 462 12.65 -14.35 27.47
C LYS A 462 14.12 -14.08 27.78
N GLY A 463 14.64 -12.98 27.29
CA GLY A 463 15.98 -12.51 27.58
C GLY A 463 16.06 -10.99 27.43
N THR A 464 17.20 -10.44 27.80
CA THR A 464 17.53 -9.05 27.55
C THR A 464 18.91 -8.94 26.92
N ILE A 465 19.11 -7.93 26.08
CA ILE A 465 20.45 -7.53 25.61
C ILE A 465 20.65 -6.05 25.89
N ASN A 466 21.93 -5.67 26.01
CA ASN A 466 22.33 -4.28 26.14
C ASN A 466 23.13 -3.86 24.90
N ILE A 467 22.63 -2.84 24.19
CA ILE A 467 23.32 -2.23 23.05
C ILE A 467 23.52 -0.75 23.35
N ASP A 468 24.80 -0.35 23.48
CA ASP A 468 25.21 1.04 23.74
C ASP A 468 24.46 1.67 24.96
N GLY A 469 24.27 0.89 26.03
CA GLY A 469 23.59 1.31 27.25
C GLY A 469 22.06 1.19 27.23
N LYS A 470 21.44 0.86 26.10
CA LYS A 470 19.99 0.62 25.99
C LYS A 470 19.68 -0.85 26.20
N VAL A 471 18.78 -1.13 27.15
CA VAL A 471 18.34 -2.50 27.48
C VAL A 471 17.15 -2.86 26.60
N LEU A 472 17.26 -3.93 25.83
CA LEU A 472 16.24 -4.43 24.92
C LEU A 472 15.78 -5.82 25.38
N PRO A 473 14.57 -5.96 25.95
CA PRO A 473 13.96 -7.26 26.22
C PRO A 473 13.52 -7.93 24.91
N PHE A 474 13.57 -9.25 24.85
CA PHE A 474 13.13 -10.03 23.71
C PHE A 474 12.52 -11.37 24.14
N GLU A 475 11.78 -11.99 23.23
CA GLU A 475 11.22 -13.33 23.38
C GLU A 475 11.58 -14.16 22.14
N TYR A 476 11.75 -15.47 22.35
CA TYR A 476 12.08 -16.42 21.29
C TYR A 476 11.40 -17.77 21.53
N SER A 477 10.98 -18.41 20.47
CA SER A 477 10.43 -19.77 20.52
C SER A 477 11.52 -20.82 20.64
N LYS A 478 12.74 -20.51 20.16
CA LYS A 478 13.95 -21.34 20.24
C LYS A 478 15.14 -20.47 20.62
N LYS A 479 15.89 -20.92 21.64
CA LYS A 479 17.16 -20.27 22.05
C LYS A 479 18.31 -21.00 21.37
N PHE A 480 19.08 -20.29 20.58
CA PHE A 480 20.35 -20.79 20.05
C PHE A 480 21.45 -20.57 21.09
N HIS A 481 22.18 -21.63 21.43
CA HIS A 481 23.36 -21.54 22.32
C HIS A 481 24.59 -21.25 21.47
N LEU A 482 24.98 -19.98 21.40
CA LEU A 482 26.03 -19.49 20.50
C LEU A 482 27.27 -19.05 21.26
N SER A 483 28.45 -19.40 20.71
CA SER A 483 29.74 -18.87 21.13
C SER A 483 30.48 -18.27 19.94
N SER A 484 31.31 -17.24 20.20
CA SER A 484 32.11 -16.62 19.14
C SER A 484 33.30 -17.49 18.78
N LEU A 485 33.56 -17.63 17.46
CA LEU A 485 34.82 -18.15 16.90
C LEU A 485 35.71 -17.01 16.41
N SER A 486 35.17 -16.15 15.54
CA SER A 486 35.84 -15.01 14.92
C SER A 486 35.01 -13.73 14.98
N ALA A 487 33.70 -13.85 15.24
CA ALA A 487 32.80 -12.71 15.26
C ALA A 487 33.11 -11.79 16.44
N LYS A 488 32.96 -10.49 16.20
CA LYS A 488 32.91 -9.49 17.26
C LYS A 488 31.56 -9.57 17.94
N VAL A 489 31.50 -9.89 19.22
CA VAL A 489 30.29 -9.91 20.02
C VAL A 489 29.84 -8.49 20.30
N LEU A 490 28.63 -8.15 19.91
CA LEU A 490 28.00 -6.83 20.13
C LEU A 490 27.09 -6.85 21.36
N ALA A 491 26.37 -7.97 21.60
CA ALA A 491 25.58 -8.17 22.79
C ALA A 491 25.44 -9.66 23.14
N SER A 492 25.38 -9.95 24.44
CA SER A 492 25.08 -11.28 25.00
C SER A 492 23.84 -11.16 25.91
N ASP A 493 23.15 -12.30 26.15
CA ASP A 493 22.12 -12.39 27.17
C ASP A 493 22.72 -12.51 28.59
N GLU A 494 21.86 -12.63 29.58
CA GLU A 494 22.26 -12.71 31.02
C GLU A 494 23.09 -13.97 31.32
N ASP A 495 22.97 -15.03 30.52
CA ASP A 495 23.72 -16.27 30.63
C ASP A 495 25.08 -16.20 29.91
N GLY A 496 25.42 -15.08 29.29
CA GLY A 496 26.63 -14.90 28.50
C GLY A 496 26.57 -15.52 27.09
N ASN A 497 25.40 -15.97 26.64
CA ASN A 497 25.19 -16.49 25.30
C ASN A 497 25.19 -15.36 24.28
N VAL A 498 25.88 -15.53 23.16
CA VAL A 498 25.94 -14.50 22.10
C VAL A 498 24.57 -14.37 21.42
N VAL A 499 24.02 -13.16 21.41
CA VAL A 499 22.73 -12.85 20.79
C VAL A 499 22.90 -11.95 19.59
N PHE A 500 23.82 -10.98 19.63
CA PHE A 500 24.10 -10.07 18.54
C PHE A 500 25.58 -10.01 18.24
N ALA A 501 25.98 -10.21 16.99
CA ALA A 501 27.38 -10.27 16.59
C ALA A 501 27.60 -9.69 15.17
N GLU A 502 28.82 -9.21 14.93
CA GLU A 502 29.35 -8.73 13.66
C GLU A 502 30.48 -9.67 13.20
N ASN A 503 30.43 -10.12 11.94
CA ASN A 503 31.50 -10.87 11.29
C ASN A 503 31.93 -10.19 10.00
N THR A 504 33.23 -10.19 9.71
CA THR A 504 33.73 -9.74 8.40
C THR A 504 33.78 -10.92 7.46
N LEU A 505 33.17 -10.76 6.26
CA LEU A 505 33.16 -11.77 5.22
C LEU A 505 33.56 -11.12 3.87
N GLY A 506 34.75 -11.46 3.38
CA GLY A 506 35.31 -10.77 2.21
C GLY A 506 35.58 -9.30 2.50
N LYS A 507 34.98 -8.40 1.72
CA LYS A 507 35.07 -6.95 1.92
C LYS A 507 33.90 -6.38 2.74
N GLY A 508 32.84 -7.16 2.96
CA GLY A 508 31.62 -6.74 3.62
C GLY A 508 31.47 -7.30 5.03
N LYS A 509 30.27 -7.13 5.57
CA LYS A 509 29.94 -7.47 6.95
C LYS A 509 28.64 -8.27 7.06
N ILE A 510 28.62 -9.21 7.99
CA ILE A 510 27.43 -9.93 8.43
C ILE A 510 27.10 -9.47 9.84
N TYR A 511 25.87 -9.01 10.06
CA TYR A 511 25.30 -8.82 11.38
C TYR A 511 24.30 -9.94 11.64
N PHE A 512 24.49 -10.68 12.70
CA PHE A 512 23.62 -11.80 13.06
C PHE A 512 22.93 -11.53 14.39
N LEU A 513 21.58 -11.65 14.41
CA LEU A 513 20.76 -11.52 15.61
C LEU A 513 20.01 -12.84 15.87
N GLY A 514 20.21 -13.44 17.04
CA GLY A 514 19.70 -14.76 17.41
C GLY A 514 18.24 -14.80 17.88
N PHE A 515 17.43 -13.80 17.58
CA PHE A 515 15.99 -13.81 17.84
C PHE A 515 15.19 -13.11 16.73
N PRO A 516 13.88 -13.42 16.56
CA PRO A 516 13.05 -12.90 15.48
C PRO A 516 12.53 -11.50 15.80
N LEU A 517 13.39 -10.49 15.64
CA LEU A 517 13.12 -9.10 16.02
C LEU A 517 11.80 -8.58 15.48
N GLU A 518 11.53 -8.78 14.19
CA GLU A 518 10.40 -8.19 13.51
C GLU A 518 9.09 -8.85 13.95
N SER A 519 9.04 -10.17 14.04
CA SER A 519 7.89 -10.90 14.60
C SER A 519 7.61 -10.52 16.04
N PHE A 520 8.67 -10.32 16.81
CA PHE A 520 8.58 -9.93 18.23
C PHE A 520 8.01 -8.53 18.39
N VAL A 521 8.49 -7.55 17.61
CA VAL A 521 8.03 -6.15 17.67
C VAL A 521 6.61 -6.02 17.11
N TRP A 522 6.27 -6.75 16.05
CA TRP A 522 4.93 -6.75 15.46
C TRP A 522 3.83 -7.06 16.48
N SER A 523 4.05 -8.05 17.31
CA SER A 523 3.06 -8.53 18.29
C SER A 523 2.82 -7.57 19.46
N ARG A 524 3.56 -6.45 19.54
CA ARG A 524 3.52 -5.54 20.70
C ARG A 524 2.78 -4.25 20.36
N GLN A 525 1.74 -3.97 21.13
CA GLN A 525 1.07 -2.67 21.11
C GLN A 525 2.02 -1.57 21.61
N GLY A 526 1.97 -0.40 20.97
CA GLY A 526 2.79 0.75 21.34
C GLY A 526 4.31 0.54 21.13
N ALA A 527 4.73 -0.46 20.35
CA ALA A 527 6.14 -0.85 20.22
C ALA A 527 7.10 0.27 19.77
N TYR A 528 6.57 1.32 19.21
CA TYR A 528 7.35 2.45 18.67
C TYR A 528 7.20 3.73 19.49
N GLU A 529 6.47 3.70 20.61
CA GLU A 529 6.32 4.86 21.49
C GLU A 529 7.68 5.24 22.12
N PRO A 530 7.91 6.53 22.43
CA PRO A 530 9.21 7.03 22.92
C PRO A 530 9.69 6.35 24.20
N GLU A 531 8.76 5.97 25.10
CA GLU A 531 9.04 5.29 26.36
C GLU A 531 9.32 3.79 26.23
N MET A 532 9.06 3.21 25.05
CA MET A 532 9.26 1.79 24.80
C MET A 532 10.70 1.50 24.36
N PRO A 533 11.16 0.23 24.49
CA PRO A 533 12.49 -0.14 24.02
C PRO A 533 12.69 0.14 22.53
N GLN A 534 13.75 0.87 22.19
CA GLN A 534 14.00 1.41 20.86
C GLN A 534 14.74 0.41 19.96
N TYR A 535 14.03 -0.58 19.42
CA TYR A 535 14.61 -1.71 18.65
C TYR A 535 15.26 -1.31 17.32
N HIS A 536 14.95 -0.13 16.75
CA HIS A 536 15.59 0.37 15.53
C HIS A 536 17.11 0.52 15.65
N ILE A 537 17.65 0.66 16.87
CA ILE A 537 19.11 0.75 17.11
C ILE A 537 19.87 -0.48 16.62
N ILE A 538 19.22 -1.65 16.50
CA ILE A 538 19.81 -2.86 15.92
C ILE A 538 20.08 -2.64 14.43
N TYR A 539 19.13 -2.05 13.71
CA TYR A 539 19.25 -1.68 12.31
C TYR A 539 20.28 -0.56 12.11
N GLU A 540 20.22 0.46 12.96
CA GLU A 540 21.18 1.56 12.98
C GLU A 540 22.61 1.05 13.17
N LYS A 541 22.83 0.10 14.12
CA LYS A 541 24.14 -0.50 14.37
C LYS A 541 24.67 -1.24 13.15
N ALA A 542 23.81 -1.99 12.45
CA ALA A 542 24.20 -2.70 11.22
C ALA A 542 24.44 -1.75 10.03
N ALA A 543 23.79 -0.60 10.03
CA ALA A 543 23.79 0.36 8.91
C ALA A 543 24.69 1.60 9.14
N HIS A 544 25.39 1.70 10.26
CA HIS A 544 26.05 2.93 10.70
C HIS A 544 26.96 3.56 9.62
N GLU A 545 27.79 2.77 8.92
CA GLU A 545 28.67 3.28 7.86
C GLU A 545 27.89 3.86 6.67
N ILE A 546 26.74 3.27 6.33
CA ILE A 546 25.88 3.71 5.25
C ILE A 546 25.15 4.99 5.64
N ILE A 547 24.67 5.07 6.88
CA ILE A 547 23.99 6.24 7.42
C ILE A 547 24.98 7.42 7.51
N ASP A 548 26.19 7.17 7.99
CA ASP A 548 27.23 8.21 8.13
C ASP A 548 27.73 8.75 6.80
N ALA A 549 27.65 7.97 5.73
CA ALA A 549 28.02 8.39 4.38
C ALA A 549 26.98 9.27 3.68
N LYS A 550 25.77 9.46 4.25
CA LYS A 550 24.71 10.27 3.64
C LYS A 550 25.07 11.76 3.63
N PRO A 551 24.70 12.49 2.55
CA PRO A 551 24.89 13.95 2.49
C PRO A 551 24.06 14.70 3.52
N MET A 552 22.91 14.16 3.93
CA MET A 552 22.03 14.69 4.96
C MET A 552 21.43 13.53 5.77
N ARG A 553 21.35 13.69 7.08
CA ARG A 553 20.78 12.73 8.04
C ARG A 553 19.70 13.42 8.87
N CYS A 554 18.66 12.69 9.20
CA CYS A 554 17.70 13.02 10.24
C CYS A 554 18.04 12.15 11.46
N LEU A 555 18.28 12.77 12.62
CA LEU A 555 18.66 12.07 13.85
C LEU A 555 17.43 11.74 14.72
N ASN A 556 16.28 12.37 14.43
CA ASN A 556 15.01 12.02 15.07
C ASN A 556 14.41 10.75 14.41
N PRO A 557 14.27 9.63 15.14
CA PRO A 557 13.79 8.37 14.58
C PRO A 557 12.29 8.40 14.19
N ASP A 558 11.53 9.39 14.64
CA ASP A 558 10.09 9.51 14.40
C ASP A 558 9.77 10.37 13.16
N ILE A 559 10.83 10.94 12.54
CA ILE A 559 10.77 11.64 11.25
C ILE A 559 11.51 10.82 10.18
N SER A 560 10.82 10.49 9.10
CA SER A 560 11.47 9.85 7.97
C SER A 560 12.05 10.89 7.00
N LEU A 561 13.27 10.69 6.54
CA LEU A 561 13.93 11.52 5.52
C LEU A 561 14.05 10.73 4.22
N THR A 562 13.69 11.35 3.08
CA THR A 562 13.99 10.85 1.74
C THR A 562 14.81 11.86 0.97
N LEU A 563 15.72 11.37 0.12
CA LEU A 563 16.55 12.20 -0.75
C LEU A 563 16.29 11.82 -2.21
N HIS A 564 16.05 12.83 -3.04
CA HIS A 564 15.70 12.68 -4.44
C HIS A 564 16.73 13.43 -5.30
N PRO A 565 17.50 12.78 -6.17
CA PRO A 565 18.50 13.43 -7.00
C PRO A 565 17.93 14.59 -7.82
N ASP A 566 18.61 15.74 -7.81
CA ASP A 566 18.28 16.94 -8.56
C ASP A 566 19.57 17.60 -9.07
N GLY A 567 19.95 17.32 -10.31
CA GLY A 567 21.23 17.72 -10.87
C GLY A 567 22.41 17.14 -10.08
N ASP A 568 23.23 18.00 -9.50
CA ASP A 568 24.35 17.66 -8.61
C ASP A 568 23.99 17.69 -7.11
N GLY A 569 22.72 17.93 -6.81
CA GLY A 569 22.15 17.99 -5.48
C GLY A 569 20.99 17.01 -5.25
N PHE A 570 20.13 17.34 -4.27
CA PHE A 570 18.98 16.53 -3.93
C PHE A 570 17.82 17.43 -3.46
N HIS A 571 16.59 17.04 -3.77
CA HIS A 571 15.46 17.42 -2.94
C HIS A 571 15.41 16.50 -1.71
N ALA A 572 15.17 17.11 -0.55
CA ALA A 572 15.03 16.40 0.72
C ALA A 572 13.61 16.60 1.25
N VAL A 573 12.95 15.49 1.63
CA VAL A 573 11.62 15.54 2.23
C VAL A 573 11.66 14.84 3.57
N ALA A 574 11.33 15.59 4.64
CA ALA A 574 11.15 15.08 5.99
C ALA A 574 9.66 14.92 6.28
N VAL A 575 9.23 13.74 6.72
CA VAL A 575 7.83 13.46 7.09
C VAL A 575 7.76 13.12 8.57
N ASN A 576 6.97 13.90 9.30
CA ASN A 576 6.65 13.67 10.70
C ASN A 576 5.38 12.83 10.82
N TYR A 577 5.49 11.62 11.37
CA TYR A 577 4.37 10.70 11.57
C TYR A 577 3.72 10.83 12.96
N MET A 578 4.21 11.74 13.79
CA MET A 578 3.74 11.92 15.15
C MET A 578 2.62 12.96 15.23
N SER A 579 1.80 12.86 16.27
CA SER A 579 0.73 13.82 16.58
C SER A 579 1.21 15.13 17.20
N GLU A 580 2.52 15.29 17.37
CA GLU A 580 3.18 16.48 17.89
C GLU A 580 4.14 17.07 16.84
N THR A 581 4.46 18.35 16.97
CA THR A 581 5.50 19.00 16.17
C THR A 581 6.86 18.52 16.62
N GLU A 582 7.70 18.08 15.67
CA GLU A 582 8.98 17.45 15.94
C GLU A 582 10.14 18.16 15.23
N ASN A 583 11.31 18.18 15.87
CA ASN A 583 12.54 18.63 15.24
C ASN A 583 13.20 17.43 14.50
N ALA A 584 13.49 17.58 13.21
CA ALA A 584 14.19 16.56 12.43
C ALA A 584 15.67 16.35 12.85
N GLU A 585 16.24 17.26 13.64
CA GLU A 585 17.62 17.20 14.09
C GLU A 585 18.59 16.92 12.94
N VAL A 586 18.56 17.77 11.93
CA VAL A 586 19.30 17.57 10.67
C VAL A 586 20.80 17.71 10.86
N SER A 587 21.55 16.71 10.36
CA SER A 587 23.02 16.74 10.24
C SER A 587 23.44 16.71 8.77
N LEU A 588 24.28 17.66 8.34
CA LEU A 588 24.82 17.75 6.99
C LEU A 588 26.26 17.26 6.93
N ALA A 589 26.61 16.51 5.91
CA ALA A 589 28.00 16.18 5.62
C ALA A 589 28.76 17.42 5.09
N ASP A 590 30.09 17.42 5.23
CA ASP A 590 30.94 18.50 4.73
C ASP A 590 30.73 18.74 3.23
N GLY A 591 30.74 20.01 2.84
CA GLY A 591 30.56 20.41 1.43
C GLY A 591 29.11 20.51 0.98
N TRP A 592 28.14 20.34 1.87
CA TRP A 592 26.72 20.50 1.55
C TRP A 592 26.10 21.71 2.25
N LYS A 593 25.12 22.34 1.56
CA LYS A 593 24.28 23.42 2.06
C LYS A 593 22.82 23.02 1.88
N PHE A 594 21.99 23.34 2.85
CA PHE A 594 20.53 23.10 2.82
C PHE A 594 19.77 24.42 2.61
N GLU A 595 18.78 24.40 1.74
CA GLU A 595 17.88 25.49 1.42
C GLU A 595 16.43 25.03 1.61
N PRO A 596 15.64 25.62 2.54
CA PRO A 596 14.25 25.24 2.74
C PRO A 596 13.39 25.69 1.55
N ILE A 597 12.39 24.87 1.18
CA ILE A 597 11.38 25.15 0.16
C ILE A 597 10.01 25.28 0.81
N PHE A 598 9.64 24.33 1.66
CA PHE A 598 8.35 24.30 2.35
C PHE A 598 8.53 23.72 3.77
N GLY A 599 7.79 24.29 4.74
CA GLY A 599 7.87 23.88 6.15
C GLY A 599 9.22 24.20 6.79
N ASP A 600 9.39 23.78 8.04
CA ASP A 600 10.60 24.00 8.84
C ASP A 600 11.13 22.65 9.38
N PHE A 601 12.35 22.27 9.01
CA PHE A 601 13.00 21.05 9.47
C PHE A 601 13.34 21.07 10.97
N SER A 602 13.43 22.25 11.59
CA SER A 602 13.62 22.38 13.04
C SER A 602 12.33 22.27 13.84
N ALA A 603 11.17 22.31 13.15
CA ALA A 603 9.84 22.21 13.74
C ALA A 603 8.84 21.67 12.70
N VAL A 604 9.03 20.40 12.28
CA VAL A 604 8.13 19.76 11.33
C VAL A 604 6.78 19.57 11.99
N GLU A 605 5.75 20.19 11.43
CA GLU A 605 4.40 20.12 11.98
C GLU A 605 3.93 18.67 12.16
N ARG A 606 3.02 18.47 13.13
CA ARG A 606 2.40 17.16 13.39
C ARG A 606 1.77 16.57 12.13
N CYS A 607 1.96 15.29 11.90
CA CYS A 607 1.38 14.56 10.77
C CYS A 607 1.59 15.27 9.42
N SER A 608 2.78 15.87 9.19
CA SER A 608 3.04 16.72 8.04
C SER A 608 4.46 16.51 7.48
N MET A 609 4.88 17.36 6.56
CA MET A 609 6.20 17.31 5.95
C MET A 609 6.88 18.67 5.91
N ALA A 610 8.20 18.61 5.74
CA ALA A 610 9.02 19.74 5.30
C ALA A 610 9.84 19.34 4.07
N VAL A 611 10.01 20.26 3.14
CA VAL A 611 10.73 20.05 1.86
C VAL A 611 11.84 21.07 1.72
N GLY A 612 13.01 20.63 1.25
CA GLY A 612 14.14 21.51 1.00
C GLY A 612 15.05 20.96 -0.08
N ARG A 613 16.07 21.72 -0.41
CA ARG A 613 17.08 21.38 -1.43
C ARG A 613 18.45 21.30 -0.79
N LEU A 614 19.18 20.24 -1.11
CA LEU A 614 20.59 20.08 -0.81
C LEU A 614 21.41 20.48 -2.04
N VAL A 615 22.33 21.40 -1.87
CA VAL A 615 23.23 21.86 -2.93
C VAL A 615 24.68 21.74 -2.47
N ARG A 616 25.61 21.53 -3.41
CA ARG A 616 27.05 21.61 -3.12
C ARG A 616 27.44 23.04 -2.76
N LYS A 617 28.35 23.20 -1.79
CA LYS A 617 28.95 24.50 -1.43
C LYS A 617 29.90 24.97 -2.49
#